data_0a65526214388c5249546e94cf6aaff9
#
_entry.id   0a65526214388c5249546e94cf6aaff9
#
_cell.length_a   1.000
_cell.length_b   1.000
_cell.length_c   1.000
_cell.angle_alpha   90.00
_cell.angle_beta   90.00
_cell.angle_gamma   90.00
#
_symmetry.space_group_name_H-M   'P 1'
#
loop_
_entity.id
_entity.type
_entity.pdbx_description
1 polymer ?
#
loop_
_entity_poly.entity_id
_entity_poly.type
_entity_poly.pdbx_seq_one_letter_code
_entity_poly.pdbx_strand_id
1 'polypeptide(L)'
;MPHMIVEYVFDPPATEEELDAMAERLDPCLEGRDVRFVQSFVSLDRRRRICVFDAADADVVRTAYRSANVTFERVWPAELISADD
;
A
#
# COMPACT_ATOMS: atom_id res chain seq x y z
N MET A 1 2.64 13.89 -8.14
CA MET A 1 3.61 12.79 -8.04
C MET A 1 3.01 11.53 -8.66
N PRO A 2 3.84 10.62 -9.17
CA PRO A 2 3.32 9.37 -9.72
C PRO A 2 2.66 8.51 -8.65
N HIS A 3 1.78 7.65 -9.09
CA HIS A 3 1.15 6.68 -8.20
C HIS A 3 2.04 5.44 -8.08
N MET A 4 2.12 4.90 -6.87
CA MET A 4 2.78 3.62 -6.61
C MET A 4 1.74 2.64 -6.13
N ILE A 5 1.72 1.46 -6.72
CA ILE A 5 0.79 0.40 -6.34
C ILE A 5 1.53 -0.63 -5.50
N VAL A 6 0.99 -0.94 -4.34
CA VAL A 6 1.51 -2.00 -3.47
C VAL A 6 0.51 -3.14 -3.46
N GLU A 7 0.95 -4.34 -3.80
CA GLU A 7 0.11 -5.52 -3.82
C GLU A 7 0.39 -6.42 -2.63
N TYR A 8 -0.68 -6.93 -2.05
CA TYR A 8 -0.62 -7.85 -0.91
C TYR A 8 -1.35 -9.14 -1.24
N VAL A 9 -0.85 -10.24 -0.69
CA VAL A 9 -1.54 -11.53 -0.71
C VAL A 9 -1.63 -12.00 0.73
N PHE A 10 -2.81 -12.45 1.15
CA PHE A 10 -3.04 -12.94 2.52
C PHE A 10 -3.46 -14.41 2.49
N ASP A 11 -2.73 -15.23 3.22
CA ASP A 11 -3.06 -16.64 3.42
C ASP A 11 -2.67 -17.03 4.85
N PRO A 12 -3.64 -17.21 5.75
CA PRO A 12 -5.11 -17.16 5.56
C PRO A 12 -5.62 -15.74 5.27
N PRO A 13 -6.94 -15.60 4.95
CA PRO A 13 -7.51 -14.28 4.70
C PRO A 13 -7.28 -13.30 5.85
N ALA A 14 -7.03 -12.04 5.52
CA ALA A 14 -6.77 -11.02 6.52
C ALA A 14 -8.04 -10.64 7.27
N THR A 15 -7.93 -10.44 8.58
CA THR A 15 -9.02 -9.89 9.38
C THR A 15 -8.99 -8.37 9.33
N GLU A 16 -10.11 -7.75 9.66
CA GLU A 16 -10.18 -6.30 9.76
C GLU A 16 -9.18 -5.76 10.78
N GLU A 17 -9.03 -6.45 11.92
CA GLU A 17 -8.06 -6.08 12.94
C GLU A 17 -6.62 -6.10 12.44
N GLU A 18 -6.28 -7.10 11.62
CA GLU A 18 -4.96 -7.20 11.02
C GLU A 18 -4.69 -6.05 10.04
N LEU A 19 -5.70 -5.67 9.25
CA LEU A 19 -5.58 -4.56 8.32
C LEU A 19 -5.38 -3.23 9.06
N ASP A 20 -6.12 -3.02 10.14
CA ASP A 20 -5.99 -1.83 10.97
C ASP A 20 -4.61 -1.76 11.64
N ALA A 21 -4.13 -2.89 12.14
CA ALA A 21 -2.80 -2.96 12.78
C ALA A 21 -1.68 -2.62 11.79
N MET A 22 -1.82 -3.08 10.53
CA MET A 22 -0.85 -2.75 9.48
C MET A 22 -0.83 -1.25 9.22
N ALA A 23 -2.00 -0.61 9.13
CA ALA A 23 -2.09 0.83 8.93
C ALA A 23 -1.43 1.61 10.07
N GLU A 24 -1.68 1.21 11.30
CA GLU A 24 -1.10 1.86 12.47
C GLU A 24 0.43 1.80 12.48
N ARG A 25 1.00 0.68 12.04
CA ARG A 25 2.46 0.53 11.96
C ARG A 25 3.05 1.32 10.79
N LEU A 26 2.32 1.38 9.69
CA LEU A 26 2.82 1.99 8.47
C LEU A 26 2.77 3.52 8.49
N ASP A 27 1.70 4.10 9.02
CA ASP A 27 1.48 5.54 8.99
C ASP A 27 2.68 6.38 9.44
N PRO A 28 3.32 6.11 10.60
CA PRO A 28 4.49 6.91 10.99
C PRO A 28 5.66 6.80 10.01
N CYS A 29 5.79 5.66 9.33
CA CYS A 29 6.86 5.43 8.37
C CYS A 29 6.61 6.16 7.05
N LEU A 30 5.37 6.43 6.71
CA LEU A 30 5.00 7.19 5.52
C LEU A 30 5.23 8.69 5.71
N GLU A 31 4.86 9.21 6.87
CA GLU A 31 4.90 10.65 7.16
C GLU A 31 6.26 11.27 6.95
N GLY A 32 7.31 10.60 7.39
CA GLY A 32 8.67 11.11 7.30
C GLY A 32 9.31 10.99 5.91
N ARG A 33 8.63 10.41 4.94
CA ARG A 33 9.21 10.07 3.63
C ARG A 33 8.50 10.68 2.45
N ASP A 34 7.58 11.60 2.69
CA ASP A 34 6.79 12.24 1.63
C ASP A 34 6.05 11.20 0.77
N VAL A 35 5.48 10.21 1.43
CA VAL A 35 4.64 9.19 0.81
C VAL A 35 3.22 9.39 1.32
N ARG A 36 2.28 9.57 0.40
CA ARG A 36 0.89 9.84 0.78
C ARG A 36 -0.01 8.70 0.35
N PHE A 37 -0.78 8.16 1.29
CA PHE A 37 -1.79 7.17 1.00
C PHE A 37 -2.97 7.82 0.25
N VAL A 38 -3.40 7.19 -0.85
CA VAL A 38 -4.53 7.68 -1.65
C VAL A 38 -5.77 6.84 -1.40
N GLN A 39 -5.68 5.53 -1.66
CA GLN A 39 -6.82 4.62 -1.49
C GLN A 39 -6.34 3.18 -1.56
N SER A 40 -7.20 2.26 -1.15
CA SER A 40 -6.91 0.85 -1.31
C SER A 40 -8.16 0.06 -1.69
N PHE A 41 -7.93 -1.10 -2.26
CA PHE A 41 -8.98 -2.06 -2.56
C PHE A 41 -8.62 -3.37 -1.88
N VAL A 42 -9.58 -3.92 -1.14
CA VAL A 42 -9.43 -5.23 -0.49
C VAL A 42 -10.41 -6.18 -1.16
N SER A 43 -9.94 -7.35 -1.58
CA SER A 43 -10.82 -8.34 -2.19
C SER A 43 -11.89 -8.79 -1.19
N LEU A 44 -13.06 -9.15 -1.69
CA LEU A 44 -14.17 -9.55 -0.81
C LEU A 44 -13.85 -10.82 -0.02
N ASP A 45 -12.97 -11.68 -0.55
CA ASP A 45 -12.51 -12.87 0.17
C ASP A 45 -11.37 -12.59 1.14
N ARG A 46 -10.88 -11.34 1.20
CA ARG A 46 -9.81 -10.89 2.10
C ARG A 46 -8.46 -11.56 1.85
N ARG A 47 -8.25 -12.07 0.64
CA ARG A 47 -6.99 -12.73 0.28
C ARG A 47 -6.05 -11.84 -0.51
N ARG A 48 -6.54 -10.68 -1.00
CA ARG A 48 -5.76 -9.75 -1.80
C ARG A 48 -6.07 -8.31 -1.42
N ARG A 49 -5.07 -7.46 -1.55
CA ARG A 49 -5.23 -6.03 -1.37
C ARG A 49 -4.29 -5.29 -2.31
N ILE A 50 -4.72 -4.14 -2.80
CA ILE A 50 -3.82 -3.17 -3.41
C ILE A 50 -3.96 -1.84 -2.69
N CYS A 51 -2.83 -1.17 -2.46
CA CYS A 51 -2.81 0.18 -1.92
C CYS A 51 -2.21 1.11 -2.95
N VAL A 52 -2.79 2.30 -3.09
CA VAL A 52 -2.29 3.33 -3.98
C VAL A 52 -1.68 4.45 -3.15
N PHE A 53 -0.44 4.79 -3.45
CA PHE A 53 0.29 5.89 -2.80
C PHE A 53 0.78 6.87 -3.84
N ASP A 54 0.87 8.15 -3.45
CA ASP A 54 1.63 9.14 -4.21
C ASP A 54 3.03 9.20 -3.62
N ALA A 55 4.04 8.99 -4.43
CA ALA A 55 5.43 8.97 -4.01
C ALA A 55 6.34 9.22 -5.20
N ALA A 56 7.57 9.65 -4.93
CA ALA A 56 8.55 9.95 -5.98
C ALA A 56 8.95 8.68 -6.76
N ASP A 57 9.12 7.56 -6.06
CA ASP A 57 9.51 6.29 -6.68
C ASP A 57 9.08 5.10 -5.81
N ALA A 58 9.27 3.89 -6.35
CA ALA A 58 8.91 2.67 -5.65
C ALA A 58 9.83 2.37 -4.46
N ASP A 59 11.09 2.81 -4.52
CA ASP A 59 12.06 2.49 -3.46
C ASP A 59 11.72 3.19 -2.15
N VAL A 60 11.21 4.42 -2.19
CA VAL A 60 10.82 5.12 -0.97
C VAL A 60 9.63 4.40 -0.30
N VAL A 61 8.73 3.84 -1.09
CA VAL A 61 7.60 3.05 -0.56
C VAL A 61 8.10 1.75 0.05
N ARG A 62 8.99 1.03 -0.64
CA ARG A 62 9.59 -0.20 -0.11
C ARG A 62 10.29 0.05 1.22
N THR A 63 11.04 1.14 1.31
CA THR A 63 11.74 1.50 2.53
C THR A 63 10.78 1.77 3.68
N ALA A 64 9.68 2.47 3.42
CA ALA A 64 8.65 2.73 4.42
C ALA A 64 8.06 1.41 4.95
N TYR A 65 7.73 0.49 4.04
CA TYR A 65 7.17 -0.80 4.42
C TYR A 65 8.14 -1.65 5.24
N ARG A 66 9.41 -1.66 4.86
CA ARG A 66 10.44 -2.37 5.60
C ARG A 66 10.63 -1.79 6.99
N SER A 67 10.62 -0.47 7.10
CA SER A 67 10.74 0.21 8.41
C SER A 67 9.57 -0.11 9.32
N ALA A 68 8.38 -0.25 8.76
CA ALA A 68 7.16 -0.61 9.50
C ALA A 68 7.06 -2.11 9.78
N ASN A 69 7.93 -2.92 9.17
CA ASN A 69 7.87 -4.37 9.24
C ASN A 69 6.52 -4.90 8.73
N VAL A 70 6.03 -4.33 7.64
CA VAL A 70 4.81 -4.76 6.97
C VAL A 70 5.19 -5.48 5.68
N THR A 71 4.73 -6.70 5.52
CA THR A 71 5.03 -7.54 4.37
C THR A 71 4.15 -7.16 3.18
N PHE A 72 4.72 -7.15 2.00
CA PHE A 72 4.00 -6.91 0.74
C PHE A 72 4.52 -7.83 -0.34
N GLU A 73 3.74 -8.03 -1.39
CA GLU A 73 4.12 -8.91 -2.50
C GLU A 73 5.00 -8.18 -3.50
N ARG A 74 4.55 -7.03 -3.97
CA ARG A 74 5.30 -6.22 -4.93
C ARG A 74 4.85 -4.76 -4.89
N VAL A 75 5.71 -3.89 -5.42
CA VAL A 75 5.43 -2.46 -5.58
C VAL A 75 5.86 -2.04 -6.98
N TRP A 76 5.06 -1.23 -7.64
CA TRP A 76 5.36 -0.78 -9.00
C TRP A 76 4.72 0.58 -9.29
N PRO A 77 5.36 1.40 -10.15
CA PRO A 77 4.78 2.70 -10.53
C PRO A 77 3.61 2.51 -11.49
N ALA A 78 2.63 3.41 -11.41
CA ALA A 78 1.42 3.31 -12.20
C ALA A 78 0.92 4.69 -12.62
N GLU A 79 0.20 4.69 -13.73
CA GLU A 79 -0.53 5.85 -14.22
C GLU A 79 -2.01 5.57 -14.06
N LEU A 80 -2.76 6.54 -13.55
CA LEU A 80 -4.20 6.42 -13.44
C LEU A 80 -4.85 6.78 -14.78
N ILE A 81 -5.63 5.85 -15.30
CA ILE A 81 -6.45 6.08 -16.48
C ILE A 81 -7.89 5.84 -16.06
N SER A 82 -8.72 6.86 -16.13
CA SER A 82 -10.11 6.74 -15.71
C SER A 82 -11.05 6.91 -16.90
N ALA A 83 -12.27 6.40 -16.73
CA ALA A 83 -13.28 6.41 -17.79
C ALA A 83 -13.72 7.83 -18.17
N ASP A 84 -13.50 8.80 -17.29
CA ASP A 84 -13.89 10.20 -17.50
C ASP A 84 -12.82 11.08 -18.13
N ASP A 85 -11.67 10.53 -18.40
CA ASP A 85 -10.53 11.27 -18.98
C ASP A 85 -10.52 11.24 -20.51
#